data_d4b8a40fb1e6052350d5dd2b9998e8fb
#
_entry.id   d4b8a40fb1e6052350d5dd2b9998e8fb
#
_cell.length_a   1.000
_cell.length_b   1.000
_cell.length_c   1.000
_cell.angle_alpha   90.00
_cell.angle_beta   90.00
_cell.angle_gamma   90.00
#
_symmetry.space_group_name_H-M   'P 1'
#
loop_
_entity.id
_entity.type
_entity.pdbx_description
1 polymer ?
#
loop_
_entity_poly.entity_id
_entity_poly.type
_entity_poly.pdbx_seq_one_letter_code
_entity_poly.pdbx_strand_id
1 'polypeptide(L)'
;MRFSIQSKILILSLSTTLIGTLSLGVLSTLFISRTTQRNSMQYMKDQANNEAAKLNYLFESHEKYTMAAAAGIYSQIKDDSTFLTDPQNLSRNIDGIRERLKSTIYNLSNTKSVFVVFNPDITHSSEGVYLVRNTADGLFENHATTNIKQFSPSDVEHVGWYYKPIMTGSPVWLPPYYNKNINAYIISYVIPMFLDNKEIGVAGIDIDFDQLTKQLSQVHFMQSGFAFLEDAEGAVVYHPTLPNGLTFKPEEDQIELSNSLYNGMNLITVAPILEINAQRDKHIRQSIIFILLLLGFTTAITIFFSRSITKPLKELTTEAKKMITGDMNAEFNIRQNDEIGELAKSFAAAKFHIIQHMKQMQGLAFQDSLTGVRNKMAYDNYIAELESRIESGEIKSYGIAILDTNNLKEINDTYGHENGNAYLVNSCKLICQIFTHSPVFRIGGDEFLVVLTGRDLDNHHELMSQLKESMDLTKKASFPWKQISIACGLGIADYSKATTITDTFNKADKNMYINKREIKIAEHRPLSRDEEMHEEAHAANEVQEPGTTDENA
;
A
#
# COMPACT_ATOMS: atom_id res chain seq x y z
N MET A 1 -12.26 -23.33 -10.75
CA MET A 1 -11.39 -23.21 -9.56
C MET A 1 -12.03 -22.25 -8.55
N ARG A 2 -12.31 -22.68 -7.31
CA ARG A 2 -12.75 -21.76 -6.24
C ARG A 2 -11.50 -21.11 -5.64
N PHE A 3 -11.28 -19.83 -5.95
CA PHE A 3 -10.22 -19.06 -5.30
C PHE A 3 -10.45 -18.99 -3.80
N SER A 4 -9.38 -19.13 -3.02
CA SER A 4 -9.44 -18.93 -1.57
C SER A 4 -9.82 -17.47 -1.26
N ILE A 5 -10.37 -17.21 -0.08
CA ILE A 5 -10.67 -15.85 0.39
C ILE A 5 -9.41 -14.98 0.31
N GLN A 6 -8.26 -15.53 0.67
CA GLN A 6 -6.97 -14.86 0.56
C GLN A 6 -6.65 -14.41 -0.86
N SER A 7 -6.81 -15.30 -1.84
CA SER A 7 -6.57 -14.97 -3.25
C SER A 7 -7.54 -13.92 -3.77
N LYS A 8 -8.82 -13.97 -3.33
CA LYS A 8 -9.82 -12.97 -3.71
C LYS A 8 -9.50 -11.58 -3.16
N ILE A 9 -9.14 -11.49 -1.88
CA ILE A 9 -8.75 -10.22 -1.24
C ILE A 9 -7.49 -9.67 -1.88
N LEU A 10 -6.47 -10.50 -2.11
CA LEU A 10 -5.23 -10.11 -2.77
C LEU A 10 -5.47 -9.59 -4.20
N ILE A 11 -6.24 -10.31 -5.01
CA ILE A 11 -6.56 -9.91 -6.38
C ILE A 11 -7.37 -8.62 -6.38
N LEU A 12 -8.40 -8.51 -5.54
CA LEU A 12 -9.23 -7.31 -5.46
C LEU A 12 -8.41 -6.10 -5.01
N SER A 13 -7.65 -6.22 -3.94
CA SER A 13 -6.81 -5.14 -3.41
C SER A 13 -5.71 -4.73 -4.40
N LEU A 14 -4.99 -5.68 -4.99
CA LEU A 14 -3.96 -5.38 -5.99
C LEU A 14 -4.55 -4.76 -7.26
N SER A 15 -5.70 -5.24 -7.74
CA SER A 15 -6.34 -4.68 -8.95
C SER A 15 -6.86 -3.27 -8.71
N THR A 16 -7.52 -2.99 -7.58
CA THR A 16 -8.00 -1.64 -7.24
C THR A 16 -6.85 -0.68 -7.03
N THR A 17 -5.77 -1.10 -6.37
CA THR A 17 -4.57 -0.29 -6.16
C THR A 17 -3.87 -0.01 -7.49
N LEU A 18 -3.71 -1.02 -8.35
CA LEU A 18 -3.10 -0.87 -9.66
C LEU A 18 -3.90 0.09 -10.55
N ILE A 19 -5.21 -0.08 -10.64
CA ILE A 19 -6.09 0.81 -11.42
C ILE A 19 -6.03 2.24 -10.86
N GLY A 20 -6.13 2.41 -9.55
CA GLY A 20 -6.08 3.72 -8.90
C GLY A 20 -4.74 4.44 -9.11
N THR A 21 -3.62 3.75 -8.91
CA THR A 21 -2.28 4.35 -9.10
C THR A 21 -1.98 4.65 -10.56
N LEU A 22 -2.36 3.77 -11.50
CA LEU A 22 -2.19 4.02 -12.92
C LEU A 22 -3.07 5.18 -13.39
N SER A 23 -4.34 5.25 -12.98
CA SER A 23 -5.26 6.34 -13.35
C SER A 23 -4.76 7.68 -12.86
N LEU A 24 -4.36 7.77 -11.58
CA LEU A 24 -3.77 8.98 -10.99
C LEU A 24 -2.45 9.33 -11.68
N GLY A 25 -1.61 8.36 -11.97
CA GLY A 25 -0.35 8.54 -12.67
C GLY A 25 -0.52 9.10 -14.06
N VAL A 26 -1.42 8.55 -14.86
CA VAL A 26 -1.73 9.05 -16.21
C VAL A 26 -2.30 10.46 -16.17
N LEU A 27 -3.29 10.72 -15.30
CA LEU A 27 -3.89 12.06 -15.13
C LEU A 27 -2.85 13.09 -14.69
N SER A 28 -2.03 12.77 -13.68
CA SER A 28 -0.97 13.64 -13.18
C SER A 28 0.07 13.93 -14.28
N THR A 29 0.52 12.90 -15.00
CA THR A 29 1.49 13.05 -16.09
C THR A 29 0.94 13.93 -17.22
N LEU A 30 -0.31 13.73 -17.63
CA LEU A 30 -0.96 14.55 -18.65
C LEU A 30 -1.11 16.01 -18.20
N PHE A 31 -1.52 16.23 -16.97
CA PHE A 31 -1.69 17.57 -16.41
C PHE A 31 -0.35 18.29 -16.28
N ILE A 32 0.65 17.65 -15.67
CA ILE A 32 1.99 18.22 -15.51
C ILE A 32 2.63 18.49 -16.88
N SER A 33 2.53 17.53 -17.82
CA SER A 33 3.09 17.69 -19.17
C SER A 33 2.55 18.94 -19.86
N ARG A 34 1.21 19.10 -19.89
CA ARG A 34 0.58 20.27 -20.54
C ARG A 34 0.93 21.58 -19.82
N THR A 35 0.90 21.58 -18.50
CA THR A 35 1.16 22.79 -17.70
C THR A 35 2.62 23.21 -17.81
N THR A 36 3.55 22.27 -17.69
CA THR A 36 4.99 22.57 -17.77
C THR A 36 5.40 23.06 -19.16
N GLN A 37 4.92 22.40 -20.21
CA GLN A 37 5.19 22.84 -21.58
C GLN A 37 4.64 24.25 -21.84
N ARG A 38 3.40 24.52 -21.41
CA ARG A 38 2.79 25.84 -21.51
C ARG A 38 3.58 26.91 -20.75
N ASN A 39 4.02 26.60 -19.55
CA ASN A 39 4.80 27.53 -18.72
C ASN A 39 6.16 27.82 -19.32
N SER A 40 6.87 26.80 -19.87
CA SER A 40 8.15 26.98 -20.53
C SER A 40 8.02 27.85 -21.79
N MET A 41 6.99 27.62 -22.59
CA MET A 41 6.69 28.44 -23.77
C MET A 41 6.34 29.89 -23.38
N GLN A 42 5.53 30.07 -22.33
CA GLN A 42 5.19 31.41 -21.82
C GLN A 42 6.43 32.15 -21.30
N TYR A 43 7.29 31.45 -20.57
CA TYR A 43 8.54 32.01 -20.10
C TYR A 43 9.44 32.50 -21.25
N MET A 44 9.60 31.68 -22.31
CA MET A 44 10.35 32.07 -23.52
C MET A 44 9.72 33.31 -24.18
N LYS A 45 8.40 33.33 -24.32
CA LYS A 45 7.67 34.46 -24.90
C LYS A 45 7.83 35.74 -24.07
N ASP A 46 7.72 35.63 -22.74
CA ASP A 46 7.88 36.79 -21.84
C ASP A 46 9.32 37.33 -21.90
N GLN A 47 10.31 36.45 -21.97
CA GLN A 47 11.71 36.83 -22.13
C GLN A 47 11.95 37.53 -23.48
N ALA A 48 11.42 36.97 -24.59
CA ALA A 48 11.49 37.58 -25.90
C ALA A 48 10.82 38.96 -25.95
N ASN A 49 9.64 39.09 -25.36
CA ASN A 49 8.93 40.37 -25.26
C ASN A 49 9.73 41.41 -24.46
N ASN A 50 10.37 40.97 -23.36
CA ASN A 50 11.19 41.86 -22.54
C ASN A 50 12.41 42.40 -23.29
N GLU A 51 13.10 41.52 -24.04
CA GLU A 51 14.24 41.97 -24.88
C GLU A 51 13.78 42.88 -26.02
N ALA A 52 12.67 42.56 -26.68
CA ALA A 52 12.07 43.44 -27.70
C ALA A 52 11.68 44.82 -27.10
N ALA A 53 11.13 44.84 -25.89
CA ALA A 53 10.76 46.08 -25.20
C ALA A 53 12.01 46.96 -24.88
N LYS A 54 13.14 46.35 -24.49
CA LYS A 54 14.41 47.08 -24.29
C LYS A 54 14.91 47.74 -25.58
N LEU A 55 14.87 46.99 -26.69
CA LEU A 55 15.25 47.53 -27.98
C LEU A 55 14.30 48.63 -28.46
N ASN A 56 13.00 48.42 -28.29
CA ASN A 56 12.00 49.43 -28.63
C ASN A 56 12.19 50.72 -27.81
N TYR A 57 12.48 50.61 -26.52
CA TYR A 57 12.80 51.78 -25.69
C TYR A 57 14.03 52.51 -26.18
N LEU A 58 15.07 51.76 -26.58
CA LEU A 58 16.29 52.31 -27.17
C LEU A 58 15.93 53.13 -28.43
N PHE A 59 15.25 52.56 -29.40
CA PHE A 59 14.92 53.23 -30.66
C PHE A 59 13.98 54.42 -30.42
N GLU A 60 12.96 54.26 -29.65
CA GLU A 60 11.99 55.32 -29.32
C GLU A 60 12.67 56.50 -28.60
N SER A 61 13.62 56.23 -27.71
CA SER A 61 14.34 57.28 -26.98
C SER A 61 15.24 58.09 -27.90
N HIS A 62 15.94 57.43 -28.85
CA HIS A 62 16.79 58.09 -29.86
C HIS A 62 15.94 58.93 -30.83
N GLU A 63 14.81 58.42 -31.27
CA GLU A 63 13.87 59.14 -32.10
C GLU A 63 13.35 60.39 -31.42
N LYS A 64 12.83 60.26 -30.19
CA LYS A 64 12.32 61.42 -29.41
C LYS A 64 13.40 62.48 -29.20
N TYR A 65 14.60 62.06 -28.88
CA TYR A 65 15.74 62.96 -28.73
C TYR A 65 16.02 63.74 -30.02
N THR A 66 16.12 63.04 -31.15
CA THR A 66 16.42 63.65 -32.43
C THR A 66 15.30 64.60 -32.88
N MET A 67 14.04 64.20 -32.66
CA MET A 67 12.89 65.08 -32.94
C MET A 67 12.94 66.37 -32.12
N ALA A 68 13.26 66.29 -30.83
CA ALA A 68 13.36 67.47 -29.97
C ALA A 68 14.52 68.38 -30.37
N ALA A 69 15.67 67.75 -30.71
CA ALA A 69 16.84 68.49 -31.19
C ALA A 69 16.56 69.24 -32.51
N ALA A 70 15.99 68.50 -33.50
CA ALA A 70 15.62 69.08 -34.80
C ALA A 70 14.59 70.23 -34.65
N ALA A 71 13.56 70.05 -33.82
CA ALA A 71 12.55 71.07 -33.57
C ALA A 71 13.15 72.33 -32.93
N GLY A 72 14.07 72.16 -31.95
CA GLY A 72 14.78 73.29 -31.34
C GLY A 72 15.68 74.07 -32.32
N ILE A 73 16.35 73.36 -33.24
CA ILE A 73 17.15 73.95 -34.29
C ILE A 73 16.27 74.67 -35.32
N TYR A 74 15.18 74.02 -35.72
CA TYR A 74 14.22 74.61 -36.67
C TYR A 74 13.62 75.93 -36.12
N SER A 75 13.25 75.99 -34.86
CA SER A 75 12.73 77.21 -34.24
C SER A 75 13.75 78.37 -34.32
N GLN A 76 15.03 78.09 -34.04
CA GLN A 76 16.06 79.12 -34.11
C GLN A 76 16.30 79.63 -35.53
N ILE A 77 16.30 78.74 -36.54
CA ILE A 77 16.43 79.14 -37.94
C ILE A 77 15.22 79.99 -38.38
N LYS A 78 14.05 79.67 -37.93
CA LYS A 78 12.83 80.41 -38.25
C LYS A 78 12.81 81.82 -37.61
N ASP A 79 13.33 81.93 -36.38
CA ASP A 79 13.37 83.21 -35.66
C ASP A 79 14.48 84.15 -36.16
N ASP A 80 15.52 83.64 -36.79
CA ASP A 80 16.65 84.44 -37.37
C ASP A 80 16.87 84.14 -38.85
N SER A 81 16.39 84.99 -39.70
CA SER A 81 16.52 84.84 -41.19
C SER A 81 17.98 84.85 -41.72
N THR A 82 18.92 85.30 -40.90
CA THR A 82 20.36 85.34 -41.25
C THR A 82 21.13 84.14 -40.73
N PHE A 83 20.48 83.26 -39.99
CA PHE A 83 21.03 82.10 -39.28
C PHE A 83 21.93 81.21 -40.22
N LEU A 84 21.47 80.91 -41.42
CA LEU A 84 22.16 80.04 -42.38
C LEU A 84 22.99 80.80 -43.41
N THR A 85 22.70 82.09 -43.65
CA THR A 85 23.30 82.90 -44.78
C THR A 85 24.45 83.80 -44.36
N ASP A 86 24.52 84.23 -43.08
CA ASP A 86 25.64 85.01 -42.56
C ASP A 86 26.71 84.05 -41.95
N PRO A 87 27.92 84.00 -42.49
CA PRO A 87 28.95 83.09 -42.00
C PRO A 87 29.36 83.25 -40.54
N GLN A 88 29.36 84.50 -40.02
CA GLN A 88 29.68 84.73 -38.58
C GLN A 88 28.57 84.28 -37.66
N ASN A 89 27.32 84.51 -38.05
CA ASN A 89 26.19 84.08 -37.34
C ASN A 89 26.01 82.54 -37.35
N LEU A 90 26.24 81.92 -38.53
CA LEU A 90 26.23 80.50 -38.69
C LEU A 90 27.25 79.79 -37.78
N SER A 91 28.53 80.30 -37.76
CA SER A 91 29.55 79.71 -36.87
C SER A 91 29.18 79.77 -35.40
N ARG A 92 28.65 80.91 -34.90
CA ARG A 92 28.22 81.07 -33.54
C ARG A 92 27.04 80.14 -33.21
N ASN A 93 26.11 79.97 -34.12
CA ASN A 93 24.98 79.10 -34.00
C ASN A 93 25.36 77.62 -34.00
N ILE A 94 26.27 77.21 -34.82
CA ILE A 94 26.87 75.87 -34.86
C ILE A 94 27.51 75.54 -33.49
N ASP A 95 28.29 76.46 -32.93
CA ASP A 95 28.88 76.29 -31.61
C ASP A 95 27.78 76.11 -30.48
N GLY A 96 26.74 76.93 -30.55
CA GLY A 96 25.59 76.82 -29.63
C GLY A 96 24.80 75.48 -29.77
N ILE A 97 24.61 75.01 -31.00
CA ILE A 97 23.98 73.70 -31.25
C ILE A 97 24.89 72.59 -30.71
N ARG A 98 26.21 72.66 -30.96
CA ARG A 98 27.18 71.64 -30.51
C ARG A 98 27.12 71.45 -28.98
N GLU A 99 27.20 72.57 -28.24
CA GLU A 99 27.17 72.47 -26.77
C GLU A 99 25.84 71.95 -26.23
N ARG A 100 24.70 72.28 -26.83
CA ARG A 100 23.39 71.72 -26.45
C ARG A 100 23.30 70.22 -26.75
N LEU A 101 23.72 69.79 -27.94
CA LEU A 101 23.73 68.38 -28.29
C LEU A 101 24.63 67.59 -27.34
N LYS A 102 25.83 68.07 -27.04
CA LYS A 102 26.75 67.43 -26.08
C LYS A 102 26.11 67.27 -24.71
N SER A 103 25.43 68.29 -24.19
CA SER A 103 24.85 68.27 -22.86
C SER A 103 23.68 67.28 -22.71
N THR A 104 22.94 67.04 -23.76
CA THR A 104 21.73 66.23 -23.76
C THR A 104 21.97 64.76 -24.18
N ILE A 105 22.92 64.51 -25.09
CA ILE A 105 23.19 63.16 -25.61
C ILE A 105 23.89 62.27 -24.60
N TYR A 106 24.51 62.82 -23.56
CA TYR A 106 25.31 62.07 -22.60
C TYR A 106 24.56 60.93 -21.95
N ASN A 107 23.24 61.04 -21.78
CA ASN A 107 22.40 60.04 -21.14
C ASN A 107 21.83 58.97 -22.08
N LEU A 108 22.10 59.04 -23.41
CA LEU A 108 21.61 58.04 -24.35
C LEU A 108 22.66 56.94 -24.52
N SER A 109 22.30 55.74 -24.10
CA SER A 109 23.12 54.54 -24.27
C SER A 109 23.19 54.12 -25.74
N ASN A 110 24.25 53.42 -26.14
CA ASN A 110 24.48 52.91 -27.50
C ASN A 110 24.48 53.96 -28.62
N THR A 111 24.58 55.24 -28.29
CA THR A 111 24.72 56.30 -29.30
C THR A 111 26.15 56.36 -29.84
N LYS A 112 26.32 56.19 -31.15
CA LYS A 112 27.60 56.32 -31.85
C LYS A 112 27.89 57.76 -32.23
N SER A 113 26.92 58.42 -32.83
CA SER A 113 27.07 59.83 -33.23
C SER A 113 25.73 60.59 -33.20
N VAL A 114 25.80 61.91 -33.15
CA VAL A 114 24.70 62.82 -33.42
C VAL A 114 25.20 63.91 -34.36
N PHE A 115 24.36 64.24 -35.30
CA PHE A 115 24.77 65.23 -36.31
C PHE A 115 23.62 66.13 -36.75
N VAL A 116 23.99 67.29 -37.18
CA VAL A 116 23.17 68.23 -37.94
C VAL A 116 23.98 68.74 -39.04
N VAL A 117 23.54 68.52 -40.27
CA VAL A 117 24.29 68.97 -41.48
C VAL A 117 23.36 69.84 -42.31
N PHE A 118 23.78 71.08 -42.54
CA PHE A 118 23.01 72.00 -43.35
C PHE A 118 23.25 71.82 -44.83
N ASN A 119 22.31 72.27 -45.65
CA ASN A 119 22.37 72.14 -47.08
C ASN A 119 23.52 73.05 -47.65
N PRO A 120 24.53 72.49 -48.25
CA PRO A 120 25.67 73.23 -48.76
C PRO A 120 25.33 74.17 -49.90
N ASP A 121 24.16 74.09 -50.52
CA ASP A 121 23.68 75.09 -51.46
C ASP A 121 23.27 76.42 -50.81
N ILE A 122 22.98 76.40 -49.52
CA ILE A 122 22.62 77.54 -48.73
C ILE A 122 23.82 78.09 -47.97
N THR A 123 24.59 77.22 -47.33
CA THR A 123 25.73 77.58 -46.47
C THR A 123 27.04 77.69 -47.20
N HIS A 124 27.09 77.42 -48.54
CA HIS A 124 28.25 77.41 -49.42
C HIS A 124 29.33 76.36 -49.08
N SER A 125 29.20 75.63 -47.98
CA SER A 125 30.03 74.50 -47.53
C SER A 125 29.24 73.53 -46.74
N SER A 126 29.74 72.31 -46.52
CA SER A 126 29.07 71.32 -45.67
C SER A 126 29.27 71.69 -44.19
N GLU A 127 28.45 72.67 -43.72
CA GLU A 127 28.52 73.18 -42.38
C GLU A 127 27.52 72.41 -41.44
N GLY A 128 27.91 72.33 -40.18
CA GLY A 128 27.02 71.66 -39.15
C GLY A 128 27.78 71.19 -37.94
N VAL A 129 27.19 70.32 -37.24
CA VAL A 129 27.72 69.62 -36.04
C VAL A 129 27.80 68.13 -36.35
N TYR A 130 28.93 67.50 -36.08
CA TYR A 130 29.10 66.08 -36.14
C TYR A 130 29.83 65.61 -34.86
N LEU A 131 29.10 65.09 -33.85
CA LEU A 131 29.64 64.58 -32.61
C LEU A 131 29.74 63.09 -32.70
N VAL A 132 30.91 62.52 -32.54
CA VAL A 132 31.16 61.06 -32.64
C VAL A 132 31.79 60.60 -31.36
N ARG A 133 31.35 59.41 -30.92
CA ARG A 133 31.89 58.70 -29.76
C ARG A 133 32.77 57.55 -30.29
N ASN A 134 34.04 57.58 -29.97
CA ASN A 134 34.97 56.57 -30.46
C ASN A 134 34.95 55.27 -29.68
N THR A 135 34.68 55.33 -28.38
CA THR A 135 34.51 54.14 -27.49
C THR A 135 33.18 54.23 -26.74
N ALA A 136 32.64 53.09 -26.32
CA ALA A 136 31.33 52.99 -25.67
C ALA A 136 31.14 53.96 -24.47
N ASP A 137 32.19 54.18 -23.69
CA ASP A 137 32.20 55.03 -22.50
C ASP A 137 32.97 56.37 -22.74
N GLY A 138 33.35 56.61 -23.98
CA GLY A 138 34.10 57.81 -24.34
C GLY A 138 33.25 59.05 -24.41
N LEU A 139 33.94 60.21 -24.41
CA LEU A 139 33.29 61.51 -24.64
C LEU A 139 32.97 61.66 -26.14
N PHE A 140 31.99 62.51 -26.44
CA PHE A 140 31.69 62.89 -27.81
C PHE A 140 32.69 63.94 -28.24
N GLU A 141 33.38 63.62 -29.33
CA GLU A 141 34.37 64.49 -30.00
C GLU A 141 33.76 65.12 -31.24
N ASN A 142 34.14 66.33 -31.53
CA ASN A 142 33.70 67.03 -32.75
C ASN A 142 34.49 66.57 -33.95
N HIS A 143 33.80 66.04 -34.93
CA HIS A 143 34.36 65.61 -36.23
C HIS A 143 33.95 66.62 -37.31
N ALA A 144 34.71 66.68 -38.37
CA ALA A 144 34.34 67.45 -39.55
C ALA A 144 33.10 66.82 -40.22
N THR A 145 32.17 67.68 -40.64
CA THR A 145 31.04 67.24 -41.45
C THR A 145 31.45 66.69 -42.80
N THR A 146 30.79 65.67 -43.28
CA THR A 146 31.06 65.08 -44.60
C THR A 146 30.74 66.07 -45.70
N ASN A 147 31.64 66.29 -46.60
CA ASN A 147 31.40 67.10 -47.81
C ASN A 147 30.48 66.29 -48.76
N ILE A 148 29.19 66.45 -48.63
CA ILE A 148 28.21 65.69 -49.40
C ILE A 148 28.27 65.91 -50.90
N LYS A 149 28.75 67.04 -51.33
CA LYS A 149 28.90 67.35 -52.77
C LYS A 149 30.06 66.56 -53.48
N GLN A 150 30.90 65.90 -52.70
CA GLN A 150 31.96 65.05 -53.26
C GLN A 150 31.43 63.64 -53.66
N PHE A 151 30.25 63.26 -53.27
CA PHE A 151 29.66 61.94 -53.48
C PHE A 151 28.38 62.01 -54.31
N SER A 152 28.13 60.97 -55.09
CA SER A 152 26.85 60.82 -55.77
C SER A 152 25.68 60.61 -54.74
N PRO A 153 24.53 61.19 -54.97
CA PRO A 153 23.34 60.88 -54.13
C PRO A 153 22.99 59.36 -54.01
N SER A 154 23.49 58.54 -54.95
CA SER A 154 23.37 57.09 -54.94
C SER A 154 24.43 56.37 -54.10
N ASP A 155 25.42 57.06 -53.56
CA ASP A 155 26.46 56.52 -52.70
C ASP A 155 25.89 56.40 -51.26
N VAL A 156 25.23 55.30 -51.01
CA VAL A 156 24.51 55.06 -49.72
C VAL A 156 25.47 54.99 -48.53
N GLU A 157 26.72 54.48 -48.74
CA GLU A 157 27.71 54.33 -47.68
C GLU A 157 28.30 55.65 -47.17
N HIS A 158 28.39 56.66 -48.01
CA HIS A 158 28.93 57.97 -47.65
C HIS A 158 27.85 59.02 -47.39
N VAL A 159 26.76 59.03 -48.17
CA VAL A 159 25.75 60.10 -48.11
C VAL A 159 24.29 59.63 -48.09
N GLY A 160 24.06 58.33 -48.01
CA GLY A 160 22.69 57.79 -47.92
C GLY A 160 21.87 58.33 -46.73
N TRP A 161 22.54 58.59 -45.62
CA TRP A 161 21.95 59.20 -44.44
C TRP A 161 21.48 60.65 -44.68
N TYR A 162 22.00 61.35 -45.65
CA TYR A 162 21.59 62.68 -46.01
C TYR A 162 20.46 62.65 -47.05
N TYR A 163 20.68 61.97 -48.18
CA TYR A 163 19.77 62.03 -49.32
C TYR A 163 18.48 61.24 -49.13
N LYS A 164 18.50 60.08 -48.47
CA LYS A 164 17.30 59.22 -48.32
C LYS A 164 16.15 59.90 -47.58
N PRO A 165 16.34 60.56 -46.38
CA PRO A 165 15.28 61.30 -45.71
C PRO A 165 14.76 62.48 -46.52
N ILE A 166 15.64 63.16 -47.24
CA ILE A 166 15.26 64.29 -48.11
C ILE A 166 14.39 63.82 -49.27
N MET A 167 14.73 62.75 -49.92
CA MET A 167 13.97 62.18 -51.02
C MET A 167 12.58 61.66 -50.55
N THR A 168 12.49 61.13 -49.34
CA THR A 168 11.23 60.66 -48.73
C THR A 168 10.37 61.80 -48.17
N GLY A 169 10.99 62.97 -47.89
CA GLY A 169 10.35 64.12 -47.30
C GLY A 169 9.86 63.91 -45.85
N SER A 170 10.31 62.83 -45.23
CA SER A 170 9.87 62.40 -43.88
C SER A 170 11.02 61.81 -43.09
N PRO A 171 10.94 61.82 -41.74
CA PRO A 171 11.89 61.09 -40.90
C PRO A 171 11.97 59.62 -41.26
N VAL A 172 13.18 59.03 -41.21
CA VAL A 172 13.41 57.67 -41.64
C VAL A 172 14.40 56.95 -40.70
N TRP A 173 14.08 55.70 -40.37
CA TRP A 173 15.06 54.73 -39.86
C TRP A 173 15.77 54.10 -41.03
N LEU A 174 17.12 54.21 -41.07
CA LEU A 174 17.95 53.50 -42.03
C LEU A 174 18.29 52.12 -41.48
N PRO A 175 18.21 51.05 -42.28
CA PRO A 175 18.70 49.75 -41.88
C PRO A 175 20.18 49.79 -41.52
N PRO A 176 20.71 48.82 -40.74
CA PRO A 176 22.11 48.79 -40.41
C PRO A 176 23.01 48.87 -41.66
N TYR A 177 23.95 49.77 -41.66
CA TYR A 177 24.92 49.94 -42.77
C TYR A 177 26.28 50.35 -42.24
N TYR A 178 27.32 50.12 -43.05
CA TYR A 178 28.65 50.57 -42.73
C TYR A 178 28.83 52.03 -43.17
N ASN A 179 29.00 52.91 -42.18
CA ASN A 179 29.26 54.32 -42.47
C ASN A 179 30.80 54.54 -42.59
N LYS A 180 31.29 54.77 -43.82
CA LYS A 180 32.70 54.96 -44.09
C LYS A 180 33.31 56.24 -43.49
N ASN A 181 32.48 57.25 -43.21
CA ASN A 181 32.96 58.51 -42.64
C ASN A 181 33.44 58.38 -41.20
N ILE A 182 32.87 57.41 -40.44
CA ILE A 182 33.21 57.15 -39.04
C ILE A 182 33.74 55.74 -38.82
N ASN A 183 33.88 54.98 -39.87
CA ASN A 183 34.39 53.60 -39.85
C ASN A 183 33.68 52.72 -38.88
N ALA A 184 32.35 52.70 -38.92
CA ALA A 184 31.47 51.94 -37.96
C ALA A 184 30.21 51.43 -38.64
N TYR A 185 29.69 50.26 -38.13
CA TYR A 185 28.33 49.81 -38.42
C TYR A 185 27.36 50.55 -37.52
N ILE A 186 26.32 51.13 -38.09
CA ILE A 186 25.35 51.96 -37.40
C ILE A 186 23.92 51.74 -37.89
N ILE A 187 22.96 52.05 -37.04
CA ILE A 187 21.56 52.28 -37.39
C ILE A 187 21.27 53.75 -37.21
N SER A 188 20.78 54.42 -38.24
CA SER A 188 20.57 55.87 -38.21
C SER A 188 19.07 56.21 -38.18
N TYR A 189 18.68 57.13 -37.32
CA TYR A 189 17.42 57.84 -37.44
C TYR A 189 17.68 59.25 -37.88
N VAL A 190 17.06 59.67 -39.02
CA VAL A 190 17.35 60.94 -39.62
C VAL A 190 16.08 61.67 -39.98
N ILE A 191 16.04 62.96 -39.66
CA ILE A 191 14.95 63.91 -39.91
C ILE A 191 15.40 64.92 -40.96
N PRO A 192 14.69 65.00 -42.12
CA PRO A 192 14.93 66.08 -43.06
C PRO A 192 14.33 67.37 -42.52
N MET A 193 15.05 68.48 -42.67
CA MET A 193 14.61 69.80 -42.26
C MET A 193 14.28 70.66 -43.45
N PHE A 194 13.07 71.18 -43.50
CA PHE A 194 12.57 72.04 -44.56
C PHE A 194 12.09 73.38 -43.98
N LEU A 195 12.44 74.50 -44.66
CA LEU A 195 11.89 75.83 -44.35
C LEU A 195 11.24 76.35 -45.63
N ASP A 196 10.00 76.73 -45.59
CA ASP A 196 9.21 77.20 -46.74
C ASP A 196 9.36 76.31 -47.98
N ASN A 197 9.21 75.02 -47.79
CA ASN A 197 9.38 73.92 -48.77
C ASN A 197 10.80 73.85 -49.40
N LYS A 198 11.76 74.52 -48.82
CA LYS A 198 13.16 74.36 -49.25
C LYS A 198 13.93 73.53 -48.27
N GLU A 199 14.67 72.56 -48.73
CA GLU A 199 15.60 71.75 -47.96
C GLU A 199 16.64 72.62 -47.27
N ILE A 200 16.74 72.59 -45.96
CA ILE A 200 17.74 73.35 -45.18
C ILE A 200 18.84 72.45 -44.60
N GLY A 201 18.63 71.13 -44.62
CA GLY A 201 19.55 70.13 -44.10
C GLY A 201 18.91 68.96 -43.46
N VAL A 202 19.64 68.19 -42.67
CA VAL A 202 19.20 67.02 -41.92
C VAL A 202 19.69 67.04 -40.46
N ALA A 203 18.95 66.50 -39.56
CA ALA A 203 19.38 66.18 -38.19
C ALA A 203 19.26 64.68 -37.98
N GLY A 204 20.26 64.06 -37.36
CA GLY A 204 20.22 62.60 -37.18
C GLY A 204 21.02 62.13 -35.97
N ILE A 205 20.77 60.89 -35.62
CA ILE A 205 21.45 60.15 -34.58
C ILE A 205 21.77 58.74 -35.07
N ASP A 206 22.98 58.28 -34.74
CA ASP A 206 23.46 56.95 -35.07
C ASP A 206 23.57 56.11 -33.81
N ILE A 207 22.99 54.93 -33.85
CA ILE A 207 23.14 53.87 -32.84
C ILE A 207 24.31 52.97 -33.25
N ASP A 208 25.20 52.68 -32.29
CA ASP A 208 26.31 51.73 -32.48
C ASP A 208 25.77 50.31 -32.62
N PHE A 209 25.77 49.81 -33.86
CA PHE A 209 25.23 48.49 -34.17
C PHE A 209 26.10 47.36 -33.63
N ASP A 210 27.44 47.53 -33.64
CA ASP A 210 28.35 46.52 -33.09
C ASP A 210 28.16 46.38 -31.57
N GLN A 211 27.95 47.49 -30.86
CA GLN A 211 27.62 47.47 -29.45
C GLN A 211 26.26 46.83 -29.18
N LEU A 212 25.25 47.11 -29.98
CA LEU A 212 23.91 46.55 -29.88
C LEU A 212 23.96 45.03 -30.09
N THR A 213 24.63 44.56 -31.16
CA THR A 213 24.72 43.12 -31.46
C THR A 213 25.55 42.36 -30.44
N LYS A 214 26.60 43.00 -29.88
CA LYS A 214 27.34 42.43 -28.75
C LYS A 214 26.49 42.26 -27.51
N GLN A 215 25.63 43.21 -27.19
CA GLN A 215 24.67 43.06 -26.11
C GLN A 215 23.65 41.94 -26.39
N LEU A 216 23.12 41.88 -27.61
CA LEU A 216 22.17 40.85 -28.01
C LEU A 216 22.80 39.45 -28.02
N SER A 217 24.07 39.31 -28.36
CA SER A 217 24.81 38.03 -28.33
C SER A 217 24.96 37.42 -26.91
N GLN A 218 24.83 38.27 -25.88
CA GLN A 218 24.86 37.81 -24.47
C GLN A 218 23.52 37.37 -23.95
N VAL A 219 22.45 37.61 -24.69
CA VAL A 219 21.11 37.18 -24.30
C VAL A 219 20.89 35.73 -24.70
N HIS A 220 20.72 34.88 -23.71
CA HIS A 220 20.43 33.46 -23.91
C HIS A 220 18.97 33.17 -23.61
N PHE A 221 18.32 32.46 -24.52
CA PHE A 221 16.99 31.92 -24.34
C PHE A 221 17.10 30.46 -23.99
N MET A 222 16.57 30.07 -22.82
CA MET A 222 16.81 28.74 -22.24
C MET A 222 18.34 28.52 -22.02
N GLN A 223 18.91 27.39 -22.46
CA GLN A 223 20.33 27.09 -22.29
C GLN A 223 21.17 27.40 -23.56
N SER A 224 20.67 27.05 -24.73
CA SER A 224 21.37 27.19 -26.00
C SER A 224 20.63 28.02 -27.05
N GLY A 225 19.44 28.55 -26.71
CA GLY A 225 18.70 29.42 -27.59
C GLY A 225 19.35 30.79 -27.72
N PHE A 226 19.12 31.44 -28.84
CA PHE A 226 19.72 32.71 -29.22
C PHE A 226 18.70 33.66 -29.82
N ALA A 227 19.11 34.92 -30.00
CA ALA A 227 18.33 35.93 -30.71
C ALA A 227 19.13 36.51 -31.89
N PHE A 228 18.40 36.95 -32.89
CA PHE A 228 18.96 37.62 -34.06
C PHE A 228 17.99 38.69 -34.59
N LEU A 229 18.44 39.51 -35.52
CA LEU A 229 17.66 40.60 -36.13
C LEU A 229 17.44 40.35 -37.59
N GLU A 230 16.21 40.60 -38.04
CA GLU A 230 15.81 40.64 -39.46
C GLU A 230 15.27 42.01 -39.82
N ASP A 231 15.38 42.35 -41.09
CA ASP A 231 14.69 43.52 -41.65
C ASP A 231 13.19 43.23 -41.85
N ALA A 232 12.48 44.21 -42.40
CA ALA A 232 11.05 44.09 -42.67
C ALA A 232 10.72 43.03 -43.74
N GLU A 233 11.68 42.75 -44.61
CA GLU A 233 11.59 41.78 -45.70
C GLU A 233 11.98 40.37 -45.28
N GLY A 234 12.46 40.17 -44.04
CA GLY A 234 12.86 38.86 -43.48
C GLY A 234 14.29 38.45 -43.83
N ALA A 235 15.12 39.40 -44.27
CA ALA A 235 16.55 39.16 -44.46
C ALA A 235 17.32 39.37 -43.14
N VAL A 236 18.26 38.46 -42.83
CA VAL A 236 19.09 38.53 -41.64
C VAL A 236 19.94 39.79 -41.64
N VAL A 237 19.78 40.62 -40.66
CA VAL A 237 20.56 41.84 -40.40
C VAL A 237 21.69 41.55 -39.43
N TYR A 238 21.45 40.72 -38.48
CA TYR A 238 22.42 40.20 -37.52
C TYR A 238 22.04 38.78 -37.08
N HIS A 239 22.99 37.87 -37.13
CA HIS A 239 22.84 36.52 -36.59
C HIS A 239 24.16 36.06 -35.98
N PRO A 240 24.16 35.30 -34.87
CA PRO A 240 25.41 34.84 -34.23
C PRO A 240 26.34 34.04 -35.13
N THR A 241 25.82 33.33 -36.12
CA THR A 241 26.60 32.41 -36.97
C THR A 241 26.34 32.55 -38.46
N LEU A 242 25.24 33.15 -38.89
CA LEU A 242 24.90 33.32 -40.30
C LEU A 242 25.38 34.69 -40.85
N PRO A 243 25.80 34.75 -42.12
CA PRO A 243 26.05 36.03 -42.80
C PRO A 243 24.78 36.86 -42.96
N ASN A 244 24.95 38.18 -42.99
CA ASN A 244 23.85 39.12 -43.24
C ASN A 244 23.32 38.96 -44.68
N GLY A 245 22.03 39.27 -44.86
CA GLY A 245 21.33 39.21 -46.14
C GLY A 245 20.76 37.84 -46.52
N LEU A 246 20.97 36.83 -45.71
CA LEU A 246 20.34 35.51 -45.88
C LEU A 246 19.00 35.46 -45.17
N THR A 247 18.15 34.52 -45.56
CA THR A 247 16.92 34.20 -44.84
C THR A 247 17.20 33.05 -43.89
N PHE A 248 16.86 33.22 -42.62
CA PHE A 248 16.94 32.15 -41.64
C PHE A 248 15.78 31.14 -41.85
N LYS A 249 16.08 29.86 -41.68
CA LYS A 249 15.06 28.81 -41.62
C LYS A 249 15.29 27.99 -40.36
N PRO A 250 14.32 27.93 -39.47
CA PRO A 250 14.46 27.11 -38.26
C PRO A 250 14.57 25.63 -38.63
N GLU A 251 15.34 24.87 -37.87
CA GLU A 251 15.37 23.41 -37.95
C GLU A 251 14.07 22.83 -37.38
N GLU A 252 13.75 21.58 -37.76
CA GLU A 252 12.48 20.91 -37.30
C GLU A 252 12.37 20.79 -35.78
N ASP A 253 13.48 20.81 -35.07
CA ASP A 253 13.55 20.69 -33.60
C ASP A 253 13.66 22.04 -32.89
N GLN A 254 13.47 23.17 -33.59
CA GLN A 254 13.54 24.52 -33.05
C GLN A 254 12.19 25.21 -33.05
N ILE A 255 11.99 26.08 -32.06
CA ILE A 255 10.86 27.00 -32.00
C ILE A 255 11.39 28.41 -32.20
N GLU A 256 10.70 29.15 -33.06
CA GLU A 256 10.97 30.53 -33.39
C GLU A 256 9.83 31.42 -32.85
N LEU A 257 10.19 32.58 -32.30
CA LEU A 257 9.27 33.66 -31.95
C LEU A 257 9.75 34.95 -32.60
N SER A 258 8.84 35.65 -33.25
CA SER A 258 9.12 36.94 -33.89
C SER A 258 8.43 38.08 -33.10
N ASN A 259 9.20 39.12 -32.80
CA ASN A 259 8.74 40.35 -32.16
C ASN A 259 9.10 41.54 -33.04
N SER A 260 8.13 42.26 -33.56
CA SER A 260 8.37 43.47 -34.34
C SER A 260 8.93 44.60 -33.49
N LEU A 261 9.95 45.26 -34.01
CA LEU A 261 10.62 46.38 -33.35
C LEU A 261 10.12 47.73 -33.88
N TYR A 262 10.28 48.77 -33.05
CA TYR A 262 9.82 50.14 -33.34
C TYR A 262 10.41 50.74 -34.63
N ASN A 263 11.63 50.37 -34.97
CA ASN A 263 12.34 50.84 -36.16
C ASN A 263 12.06 50.06 -37.45
N GLY A 264 11.08 49.12 -37.43
CA GLY A 264 10.67 48.31 -38.56
C GLY A 264 11.43 46.99 -38.73
N MET A 265 12.45 46.68 -37.89
CA MET A 265 13.10 45.37 -37.83
C MET A 265 12.27 44.37 -37.02
N ASN A 266 12.66 43.11 -37.05
CA ASN A 266 12.13 42.07 -36.19
C ASN A 266 13.22 41.47 -35.32
N LEU A 267 12.91 41.26 -34.03
CA LEU A 267 13.72 40.45 -33.15
C LEU A 267 13.20 39.02 -33.20
N ILE A 268 14.03 38.14 -33.71
CA ILE A 268 13.73 36.71 -33.78
C ILE A 268 14.45 36.00 -32.63
N THR A 269 13.72 35.17 -31.91
CA THR A 269 14.28 34.35 -30.83
C THR A 269 14.05 32.88 -31.12
N VAL A 270 15.11 32.09 -31.02
CA VAL A 270 15.10 30.65 -31.34
C VAL A 270 15.54 29.85 -30.14
N ALA A 271 14.83 28.77 -29.87
CA ALA A 271 15.21 27.81 -28.84
C ALA A 271 14.89 26.36 -29.26
N PRO A 272 15.72 25.38 -28.86
CA PRO A 272 15.46 23.97 -29.14
C PRO A 272 14.23 23.48 -28.42
N ILE A 273 13.37 22.70 -29.11
CA ILE A 273 12.18 22.05 -28.55
C ILE A 273 12.54 21.14 -27.38
N LEU A 274 13.69 20.47 -27.44
CA LEU A 274 14.18 19.60 -26.38
C LEU A 274 14.37 20.36 -25.07
N GLU A 275 14.87 21.60 -25.10
CA GLU A 275 15.07 22.40 -23.89
C GLU A 275 13.75 22.91 -23.31
N ILE A 276 12.81 23.31 -24.18
CA ILE A 276 11.46 23.71 -23.78
C ILE A 276 10.75 22.53 -23.08
N ASN A 277 10.99 21.31 -23.57
CA ASN A 277 10.39 20.08 -23.04
C ASN A 277 11.21 19.44 -21.90
N ALA A 278 12.46 19.81 -21.70
CA ALA A 278 13.37 19.17 -20.73
C ALA A 278 12.81 19.14 -19.31
N GLN A 279 12.17 20.22 -18.89
CA GLN A 279 11.55 20.32 -17.57
C GLN A 279 10.32 19.42 -17.46
N ARG A 280 9.53 19.32 -18.54
CA ARG A 280 8.41 18.35 -18.66
C ARG A 280 8.93 16.92 -18.52
N ASP A 281 9.95 16.55 -19.25
CA ASP A 281 10.49 15.18 -19.30
C ASP A 281 11.14 14.79 -17.97
N LYS A 282 11.77 15.75 -17.28
CA LYS A 282 12.24 15.57 -15.91
C LYS A 282 11.07 15.26 -14.95
N HIS A 283 9.99 16.01 -15.02
CA HIS A 283 8.81 15.77 -14.16
C HIS A 283 8.11 14.46 -14.50
N ILE A 284 7.99 14.10 -15.78
CA ILE A 284 7.44 12.80 -16.22
C ILE A 284 8.26 11.66 -15.60
N ARG A 285 9.59 11.72 -15.70
CA ARG A 285 10.49 10.70 -15.15
C ARG A 285 10.37 10.59 -13.63
N GLN A 286 10.30 11.71 -12.92
CA GLN A 286 10.10 11.74 -11.48
C GLN A 286 8.73 11.15 -11.09
N SER A 287 7.68 11.47 -11.84
CA SER A 287 6.33 10.91 -11.64
C SER A 287 6.30 9.40 -11.84
N ILE A 288 6.97 8.88 -12.86
CA ILE A 288 7.08 7.44 -13.11
C ILE A 288 7.77 6.73 -11.93
N ILE A 289 8.89 7.28 -11.45
CA ILE A 289 9.61 6.71 -10.30
C ILE A 289 8.71 6.72 -9.06
N PHE A 290 8.01 7.81 -8.80
CA PHE A 290 7.09 7.92 -7.65
C PHE A 290 5.94 6.91 -7.73
N ILE A 291 5.35 6.71 -8.92
CA ILE A 291 4.30 5.72 -9.16
C ILE A 291 4.82 4.30 -8.88
N LEU A 292 6.02 3.97 -9.34
CA LEU A 292 6.63 2.66 -9.10
C LEU A 292 6.90 2.42 -7.61
N LEU A 293 7.39 3.42 -6.89
CA LEU A 293 7.61 3.34 -5.43
C LEU A 293 6.28 3.18 -4.69
N LEU A 294 5.25 3.93 -5.07
CA LEU A 294 3.92 3.85 -4.48
C LEU A 294 3.30 2.46 -4.72
N LEU A 295 3.43 1.92 -5.92
CA LEU A 295 2.95 0.59 -6.28
C LEU A 295 3.68 -0.50 -5.46
N GLY A 296 5.00 -0.39 -5.33
CA GLY A 296 5.79 -1.29 -4.48
C GLY A 296 5.37 -1.24 -3.02
N PHE A 297 5.19 -0.04 -2.47
CA PHE A 297 4.78 0.19 -1.08
C PHE A 297 3.37 -0.37 -0.81
N THR A 298 2.41 -0.07 -1.68
CA THR A 298 1.03 -0.57 -1.53
C THR A 298 0.95 -2.09 -1.68
N THR A 299 1.76 -2.67 -2.58
CA THR A 299 1.87 -4.13 -2.72
C THR A 299 2.44 -4.76 -1.46
N ALA A 300 3.49 -4.21 -0.88
CA ALA A 300 4.08 -4.69 0.37
C ALA A 300 3.07 -4.64 1.54
N ILE A 301 2.35 -3.53 1.69
CA ILE A 301 1.28 -3.38 2.67
C ILE A 301 0.19 -4.43 2.47
N THR A 302 -0.28 -4.63 1.23
CA THR A 302 -1.32 -5.62 0.93
C THR A 302 -0.89 -7.03 1.29
N ILE A 303 0.35 -7.41 0.98
CA ILE A 303 0.93 -8.72 1.34
C ILE A 303 1.03 -8.84 2.87
N PHE A 304 1.47 -7.81 3.56
CA PHE A 304 1.57 -7.78 5.03
C PHE A 304 0.21 -8.01 5.69
N PHE A 305 -0.82 -7.23 5.33
CA PHE A 305 -2.17 -7.40 5.88
C PHE A 305 -2.81 -8.73 5.48
N SER A 306 -2.61 -9.18 4.24
CA SER A 306 -3.10 -10.48 3.81
C SER A 306 -2.53 -11.63 4.65
N ARG A 307 -1.24 -11.57 5.01
CA ARG A 307 -0.62 -12.57 5.88
C ARG A 307 -1.04 -12.42 7.34
N SER A 308 -1.16 -11.21 7.83
CA SER A 308 -1.53 -10.92 9.23
C SER A 308 -2.97 -11.31 9.56
N ILE A 309 -3.89 -11.19 8.62
CA ILE A 309 -5.32 -11.47 8.84
C ILE A 309 -5.71 -12.86 8.32
N THR A 310 -5.38 -13.15 7.06
CA THR A 310 -5.94 -14.30 6.37
C THR A 310 -5.32 -15.63 6.82
N LYS A 311 -4.02 -15.64 7.12
CA LYS A 311 -3.34 -16.85 7.58
C LYS A 311 -3.88 -17.33 8.92
N PRO A 312 -3.95 -16.51 9.98
CA PRO A 312 -4.55 -16.90 11.26
C PRO A 312 -6.01 -17.34 11.17
N LEU A 313 -6.83 -16.65 10.38
CA LEU A 313 -8.23 -17.05 10.17
C LEU A 313 -8.35 -18.42 9.51
N LYS A 314 -7.47 -18.74 8.56
CA LYS A 314 -7.45 -20.07 7.94
C LYS A 314 -7.03 -21.14 8.93
N GLU A 315 -6.05 -20.88 9.78
CA GLU A 315 -5.63 -21.78 10.86
C GLU A 315 -6.79 -22.03 11.83
N LEU A 316 -7.45 -20.97 12.33
CA LEU A 316 -8.65 -21.10 13.18
C LEU A 316 -9.75 -21.92 12.52
N THR A 317 -10.01 -21.67 11.25
CA THR A 317 -11.04 -22.43 10.51
C THR A 317 -10.68 -23.91 10.40
N THR A 318 -9.41 -24.22 10.21
CA THR A 318 -8.94 -25.60 10.11
C THR A 318 -9.05 -26.32 11.44
N GLU A 319 -8.61 -25.69 12.52
CA GLU A 319 -8.70 -26.25 13.87
C GLU A 319 -10.16 -26.38 14.35
N ALA A 320 -11.01 -25.41 14.03
CA ALA A 320 -12.44 -25.51 14.31
C ALA A 320 -13.11 -26.69 13.56
N LYS A 321 -12.71 -26.97 12.32
CA LYS A 321 -13.20 -28.14 11.59
C LYS A 321 -12.75 -29.46 12.22
N LYS A 322 -11.51 -29.57 12.70
CA LYS A 322 -11.04 -30.76 13.44
C LYS A 322 -11.92 -30.99 14.67
N MET A 323 -12.23 -29.95 15.43
CA MET A 323 -13.08 -30.04 16.59
C MET A 323 -14.50 -30.55 16.23
N ILE A 324 -15.09 -30.08 15.11
CA ILE A 324 -16.41 -30.54 14.64
C ILE A 324 -16.37 -32.04 14.24
N THR A 325 -15.25 -32.53 13.69
CA THR A 325 -15.11 -33.96 13.33
C THR A 325 -14.72 -34.86 14.51
N GLY A 326 -14.68 -34.31 15.74
CA GLY A 326 -14.42 -35.07 16.96
C GLY A 326 -12.94 -35.10 17.38
N ASP A 327 -12.04 -34.48 16.64
CA ASP A 327 -10.64 -34.38 17.06
C ASP A 327 -10.48 -33.27 18.09
N MET A 328 -10.46 -33.66 19.35
CA MET A 328 -10.28 -32.74 20.48
C MET A 328 -8.82 -32.31 20.72
N ASN A 329 -7.86 -32.71 19.86
CA ASN A 329 -6.47 -32.23 19.92
C ASN A 329 -6.28 -30.91 19.17
N ALA A 330 -7.36 -30.32 18.56
CA ALA A 330 -7.32 -29.02 17.91
C ALA A 330 -6.66 -27.95 18.80
N GLU A 331 -5.72 -27.17 18.28
CA GLU A 331 -5.00 -26.13 19.02
C GLU A 331 -5.36 -24.73 18.50
N PHE A 332 -5.75 -23.84 19.41
CA PHE A 332 -6.10 -22.44 19.11
C PHE A 332 -5.03 -21.48 19.66
N ASN A 333 -3.75 -21.72 19.32
CA ASN A 333 -2.58 -20.99 19.86
C ASN A 333 -2.21 -19.72 19.07
N ILE A 334 -3.19 -18.92 18.66
CA ILE A 334 -2.94 -17.65 17.97
C ILE A 334 -2.69 -16.55 19.00
N ARG A 335 -1.46 -16.00 19.00
CA ARG A 335 -1.03 -14.94 19.93
C ARG A 335 -1.09 -13.58 19.21
N GLN A 336 -2.29 -13.08 18.99
CA GLN A 336 -2.53 -11.71 18.49
C GLN A 336 -3.32 -10.94 19.55
N ASN A 337 -3.10 -9.61 19.60
CA ASN A 337 -3.80 -8.71 20.53
C ASN A 337 -4.90 -7.92 19.82
N ASP A 338 -5.63 -8.59 18.90
CA ASP A 338 -6.72 -8.06 18.12
C ASP A 338 -7.94 -8.98 18.19
N GLU A 339 -8.96 -8.71 17.40
CA GLU A 339 -10.21 -9.47 17.34
C GLU A 339 -9.98 -10.95 16.94
N ILE A 340 -8.91 -11.23 16.19
CA ILE A 340 -8.54 -12.60 15.81
C ILE A 340 -7.98 -13.37 17.01
N GLY A 341 -7.20 -12.71 17.84
CA GLY A 341 -6.72 -13.27 19.10
C GLY A 341 -7.85 -13.51 20.09
N GLU A 342 -8.83 -12.62 20.15
CA GLU A 342 -10.05 -12.79 20.98
C GLU A 342 -10.90 -13.96 20.49
N LEU A 343 -11.06 -14.10 19.17
CA LEU A 343 -11.74 -15.23 18.55
C LEU A 343 -11.04 -16.56 18.87
N ALA A 344 -9.71 -16.59 18.81
CA ALA A 344 -8.94 -17.78 19.17
C ALA A 344 -9.17 -18.20 20.64
N LYS A 345 -9.17 -17.24 21.57
CA LYS A 345 -9.49 -17.48 22.98
C LYS A 345 -10.91 -18.00 23.17
N SER A 346 -11.86 -17.46 22.42
CA SER A 346 -13.25 -17.90 22.46
C SER A 346 -13.42 -19.35 21.98
N PHE A 347 -12.73 -19.74 20.89
CA PHE A 347 -12.71 -21.13 20.45
C PHE A 347 -12.03 -22.07 21.46
N ALA A 348 -10.94 -21.64 22.08
CA ALA A 348 -10.26 -22.41 23.11
C ALA A 348 -11.19 -22.63 24.34
N ALA A 349 -11.91 -21.60 24.76
CA ALA A 349 -12.89 -21.69 25.83
C ALA A 349 -14.05 -22.63 25.46
N ALA A 350 -14.59 -22.52 24.25
CA ALA A 350 -15.65 -23.42 23.76
C ALA A 350 -15.20 -24.89 23.76
N LYS A 351 -13.98 -25.16 23.26
CA LYS A 351 -13.37 -26.50 23.33
C LYS A 351 -13.33 -27.03 24.77
N PHE A 352 -12.84 -26.22 25.70
CA PHE A 352 -12.76 -26.59 27.11
C PHE A 352 -14.14 -26.98 27.68
N HIS A 353 -15.16 -26.18 27.42
CA HIS A 353 -16.52 -26.46 27.84
C HIS A 353 -17.07 -27.76 27.22
N ILE A 354 -16.84 -28.01 25.94
CA ILE A 354 -17.28 -29.26 25.29
C ILE A 354 -16.64 -30.48 25.96
N ILE A 355 -15.32 -30.43 26.21
CA ILE A 355 -14.61 -31.53 26.88
C ILE A 355 -15.17 -31.76 28.30
N GLN A 356 -15.46 -30.71 29.06
CA GLN A 356 -16.04 -30.80 30.39
C GLN A 356 -17.44 -31.43 30.36
N HIS A 357 -18.30 -30.99 29.44
CA HIS A 357 -19.62 -31.57 29.25
C HIS A 357 -19.57 -33.05 28.85
N MET A 358 -18.65 -33.42 27.92
CA MET A 358 -18.47 -34.82 27.53
C MET A 358 -18.07 -35.70 28.73
N LYS A 359 -17.12 -35.26 29.56
CA LYS A 359 -16.70 -35.98 30.78
C LYS A 359 -17.85 -36.12 31.77
N GLN A 360 -18.65 -35.08 31.97
CA GLN A 360 -19.79 -35.10 32.85
C GLN A 360 -20.88 -36.06 32.34
N MET A 361 -21.18 -36.06 31.05
CA MET A 361 -22.12 -36.98 30.42
C MET A 361 -21.64 -38.45 30.52
N GLN A 362 -20.36 -38.71 30.30
CA GLN A 362 -19.77 -40.02 30.46
C GLN A 362 -19.90 -40.52 31.90
N GLY A 363 -19.64 -39.67 32.90
CA GLY A 363 -19.82 -40.01 34.31
C GLY A 363 -21.25 -40.44 34.65
N LEU A 364 -22.25 -39.72 34.15
CA LEU A 364 -23.67 -40.04 34.33
C LEU A 364 -24.10 -41.31 33.57
N ALA A 365 -23.51 -41.59 32.41
CA ALA A 365 -23.81 -42.75 31.58
C ALA A 365 -23.32 -44.09 32.18
N PHE A 366 -22.32 -44.08 33.06
CA PHE A 366 -21.67 -45.27 33.62
C PHE A 366 -22.04 -45.57 35.09
N GLN A 367 -22.94 -44.80 35.71
CA GLN A 367 -23.40 -45.01 37.07
C GLN A 367 -24.84 -45.54 37.09
N ASP A 368 -25.13 -46.39 38.08
CA ASP A 368 -26.50 -46.79 38.40
C ASP A 368 -27.20 -45.67 39.21
N SER A 369 -28.34 -45.24 38.73
CA SER A 369 -29.05 -44.08 39.31
C SER A 369 -29.58 -44.30 40.71
N LEU A 370 -29.80 -45.56 41.13
CA LEU A 370 -30.33 -45.89 42.47
C LEU A 370 -29.23 -46.10 43.51
N THR A 371 -28.23 -46.89 43.16
CA THR A 371 -27.18 -47.31 44.09
C THR A 371 -25.89 -46.50 44.01
N GLY A 372 -25.69 -45.75 42.91
CA GLY A 372 -24.48 -44.93 42.69
C GLY A 372 -23.23 -45.71 42.30
N VAL A 373 -23.24 -47.04 42.30
CA VAL A 373 -22.17 -47.87 41.80
C VAL A 373 -22.16 -47.89 40.27
N ARG A 374 -21.19 -48.53 39.67
CA ARG A 374 -21.08 -48.64 38.19
C ARG A 374 -22.23 -49.49 37.64
N ASN A 375 -22.82 -49.07 36.53
CA ASN A 375 -23.93 -49.79 35.87
C ASN A 375 -23.39 -50.88 34.91
N LYS A 376 -24.32 -51.58 34.24
CA LYS A 376 -24.00 -52.62 33.27
C LYS A 376 -23.10 -52.15 32.13
N MET A 377 -23.33 -50.95 31.59
CA MET A 377 -22.50 -50.39 30.53
C MET A 377 -21.04 -50.17 31.00
N ALA A 378 -20.87 -49.73 32.24
CA ALA A 378 -19.53 -49.60 32.84
C ALA A 378 -18.89 -50.97 33.06
N TYR A 379 -19.68 -52.03 33.38
CA TYR A 379 -19.18 -53.39 33.45
C TYR A 379 -18.69 -53.91 32.10
N ASP A 380 -19.52 -53.77 31.06
CA ASP A 380 -19.16 -54.25 29.70
C ASP A 380 -17.83 -53.59 29.19
N ASN A 381 -17.69 -52.29 29.42
CA ASN A 381 -16.45 -51.60 29.11
C ASN A 381 -15.26 -52.07 29.97
N TYR A 382 -15.47 -52.28 31.26
CA TYR A 382 -14.43 -52.76 32.16
C TYR A 382 -13.95 -54.15 31.80
N ILE A 383 -14.85 -55.06 31.37
CA ILE A 383 -14.53 -56.39 30.93
C ILE A 383 -13.67 -56.35 29.66
N ALA A 384 -14.01 -55.50 28.65
CA ALA A 384 -13.21 -55.34 27.45
C ALA A 384 -11.81 -54.81 27.75
N GLU A 385 -11.66 -53.88 28.73
CA GLU A 385 -10.37 -53.40 29.19
C GLU A 385 -9.60 -54.51 29.93
N LEU A 386 -10.29 -55.30 30.78
CA LEU A 386 -9.71 -56.43 31.50
C LEU A 386 -9.15 -57.49 30.52
N GLU A 387 -9.91 -57.84 29.47
CA GLU A 387 -9.47 -58.76 28.42
C GLU A 387 -8.16 -58.27 27.79
N SER A 388 -8.09 -57.03 27.38
CA SER A 388 -6.88 -56.44 26.81
C SER A 388 -5.66 -56.49 27.77
N ARG A 389 -5.89 -56.26 29.06
CA ARG A 389 -4.85 -56.31 30.10
C ARG A 389 -4.40 -57.74 30.43
N ILE A 390 -5.28 -58.71 30.28
CA ILE A 390 -4.96 -60.12 30.38
C ILE A 390 -4.11 -60.57 29.18
N GLU A 391 -4.53 -60.21 27.96
CA GLU A 391 -3.79 -60.52 26.72
C GLU A 391 -2.39 -59.91 26.73
N SER A 392 -2.23 -58.70 27.27
CA SER A 392 -0.91 -58.05 27.40
C SER A 392 -0.03 -58.66 28.50
N GLY A 393 -0.57 -59.54 29.34
CA GLY A 393 0.13 -60.13 30.46
C GLY A 393 0.28 -59.23 31.69
N GLU A 394 -0.39 -58.11 31.72
CA GLU A 394 -0.38 -57.17 32.87
C GLU A 394 -1.15 -57.77 34.06
N ILE A 395 -2.29 -58.41 33.81
CA ILE A 395 -3.08 -59.09 34.82
C ILE A 395 -2.94 -60.61 34.66
N LYS A 396 -2.42 -61.26 35.69
CA LYS A 396 -2.17 -62.70 35.69
C LYS A 396 -3.22 -63.49 36.46
N SER A 397 -4.03 -62.85 37.27
CA SER A 397 -5.10 -63.51 38.06
C SER A 397 -6.23 -62.53 38.32
N TYR A 398 -7.43 -63.02 38.21
CA TYR A 398 -8.66 -62.26 38.56
C TYR A 398 -9.73 -63.22 39.03
N GLY A 399 -10.73 -62.67 39.70
CA GLY A 399 -11.95 -63.35 40.09
C GLY A 399 -13.19 -62.52 39.77
N ILE A 400 -14.30 -63.16 39.56
CA ILE A 400 -15.61 -62.55 39.41
C ILE A 400 -16.50 -63.05 40.54
N ALA A 401 -17.03 -62.11 41.31
CA ALA A 401 -18.07 -62.46 42.28
C ALA A 401 -19.42 -61.96 41.78
N ILE A 402 -20.38 -62.84 41.67
CA ILE A 402 -21.78 -62.54 41.36
C ILE A 402 -22.54 -62.54 42.65
N LEU A 403 -23.32 -61.48 42.94
CA LEU A 403 -24.07 -61.30 44.18
C LEU A 403 -25.49 -60.97 43.78
N ASP A 404 -26.40 -61.78 44.27
CA ASP A 404 -27.82 -61.66 44.04
C ASP A 404 -28.54 -61.34 45.40
N THR A 405 -29.29 -60.25 45.42
CA THR A 405 -29.97 -59.78 46.62
C THR A 405 -31.29 -60.54 46.83
N ASN A 406 -31.27 -61.46 47.73
CA ASN A 406 -32.42 -62.32 48.03
C ASN A 406 -33.64 -61.55 48.56
N ASN A 407 -34.83 -62.05 48.35
CA ASN A 407 -36.09 -61.58 48.93
C ASN A 407 -36.49 -60.16 48.45
N LEU A 408 -35.89 -59.55 47.48
CA LEU A 408 -36.23 -58.21 47.00
C LEU A 408 -37.67 -58.12 46.52
N LYS A 409 -38.16 -59.15 45.81
CA LYS A 409 -39.57 -59.21 45.37
C LYS A 409 -40.54 -59.21 46.54
N GLU A 410 -40.29 -60.03 47.56
CA GLU A 410 -41.13 -60.10 48.74
C GLU A 410 -41.16 -58.77 49.51
N ILE A 411 -39.98 -58.10 49.61
CA ILE A 411 -39.92 -56.80 50.26
C ILE A 411 -40.69 -55.74 49.42
N ASN A 412 -40.59 -55.78 48.11
CA ASN A 412 -41.35 -54.91 47.25
C ASN A 412 -42.88 -55.13 47.38
N ASP A 413 -43.28 -56.38 47.32
CA ASP A 413 -44.69 -56.76 47.36
C ASP A 413 -45.31 -56.45 48.73
N THR A 414 -44.56 -56.61 49.83
CA THR A 414 -45.07 -56.45 51.20
C THR A 414 -44.92 -55.02 51.73
N TYR A 415 -43.83 -54.36 51.43
CA TYR A 415 -43.44 -53.05 52.01
C TYR A 415 -43.33 -51.90 51.00
N GLY A 416 -43.59 -52.18 49.73
CA GLY A 416 -43.52 -51.19 48.64
C GLY A 416 -42.14 -50.96 48.06
N HIS A 417 -42.09 -50.43 46.85
CA HIS A 417 -40.86 -50.24 46.08
C HIS A 417 -39.84 -49.26 46.72
N GLU A 418 -40.31 -48.31 47.56
CA GLU A 418 -39.38 -47.41 48.27
C GLU A 418 -38.52 -48.19 49.27
N ASN A 419 -39.13 -49.15 49.99
CA ASN A 419 -38.43 -50.02 50.96
C ASN A 419 -37.55 -51.05 50.21
N GLY A 420 -38.01 -51.56 49.07
CA GLY A 420 -37.17 -52.40 48.19
C GLY A 420 -35.94 -51.62 47.62
N ASN A 421 -36.12 -50.38 47.23
CA ASN A 421 -35.00 -49.50 46.83
C ASN A 421 -34.03 -49.29 48.01
N ALA A 422 -34.56 -49.03 49.24
CA ALA A 422 -33.72 -48.91 50.43
C ALA A 422 -32.93 -50.20 50.70
N TYR A 423 -33.59 -51.40 50.51
CA TYR A 423 -32.94 -52.68 50.64
C TYR A 423 -31.78 -52.86 49.66
N LEU A 424 -31.97 -52.53 48.36
CA LEU A 424 -30.92 -52.56 47.34
C LEU A 424 -29.80 -51.61 47.68
N VAL A 425 -30.07 -50.37 48.11
CA VAL A 425 -29.02 -49.40 48.48
C VAL A 425 -28.24 -49.91 49.70
N ASN A 426 -28.90 -50.52 50.69
CA ASN A 426 -28.22 -51.10 51.84
C ASN A 426 -27.40 -52.33 51.49
N SER A 427 -27.87 -53.20 50.60
CA SER A 427 -27.11 -54.34 50.04
C SER A 427 -25.87 -53.86 49.27
N CYS A 428 -26.04 -52.88 48.44
CA CYS A 428 -24.95 -52.27 47.70
C CYS A 428 -23.89 -51.68 48.65
N LYS A 429 -24.26 -50.92 49.66
CA LYS A 429 -23.36 -50.40 50.68
C LYS A 429 -22.54 -51.48 51.34
N LEU A 430 -23.20 -52.56 51.72
CA LEU A 430 -22.53 -53.70 52.37
C LEU A 430 -21.51 -54.34 51.42
N ILE A 431 -21.89 -54.57 50.16
CA ILE A 431 -20.98 -55.12 49.15
C ILE A 431 -19.76 -54.19 48.98
N CYS A 432 -19.95 -52.86 48.86
CA CYS A 432 -18.88 -51.91 48.72
C CYS A 432 -17.98 -51.79 49.97
N GLN A 433 -18.52 -52.05 51.14
CA GLN A 433 -17.73 -52.08 52.38
C GLN A 433 -16.80 -53.28 52.48
N ILE A 434 -17.20 -54.40 51.88
CA ILE A 434 -16.42 -55.65 51.89
C ILE A 434 -15.36 -55.57 50.75
N PHE A 435 -15.77 -55.26 49.51
CA PHE A 435 -14.90 -55.27 48.32
C PHE A 435 -14.36 -53.86 48.08
N THR A 436 -13.54 -53.36 49.00
CA THR A 436 -13.06 -51.96 48.96
C THR A 436 -12.05 -51.66 47.87
N HIS A 437 -11.33 -52.67 47.34
CA HIS A 437 -10.31 -52.52 46.33
C HIS A 437 -10.73 -53.07 44.96
N SER A 438 -12.00 -53.45 44.83
CA SER A 438 -12.57 -54.05 43.62
C SER A 438 -13.75 -53.22 43.10
N PRO A 439 -13.87 -53.03 41.79
CA PRO A 439 -15.02 -52.31 41.25
C PRO A 439 -16.31 -53.13 41.42
N VAL A 440 -17.33 -52.47 41.93
CA VAL A 440 -18.69 -53.01 42.08
C VAL A 440 -19.57 -52.48 40.97
N PHE A 441 -20.30 -53.38 40.33
CA PHE A 441 -21.24 -53.10 39.27
C PHE A 441 -22.64 -53.61 39.63
N ARG A 442 -23.69 -52.88 39.25
CA ARG A 442 -25.06 -53.37 39.25
C ARG A 442 -25.46 -53.68 37.81
N ILE A 443 -25.71 -54.92 37.50
CA ILE A 443 -26.00 -55.41 36.15
C ILE A 443 -27.46 -55.73 35.88
N GLY A 444 -28.23 -55.98 36.91
CA GLY A 444 -29.65 -56.33 36.87
C GLY A 444 -30.42 -55.66 38.00
N GLY A 445 -31.70 -56.03 38.20
CA GLY A 445 -32.56 -55.49 39.25
C GLY A 445 -31.98 -55.69 40.64
N ASP A 446 -31.58 -56.90 40.97
CA ASP A 446 -31.08 -57.40 42.28
C ASP A 446 -29.63 -57.93 42.18
N GLU A 447 -29.04 -57.92 41.00
CA GLU A 447 -27.78 -58.54 40.73
C GLU A 447 -26.62 -57.51 40.75
N PHE A 448 -25.56 -57.80 41.48
CA PHE A 448 -24.34 -57.10 41.56
C PHE A 448 -23.19 -57.98 41.11
N LEU A 449 -22.18 -57.34 40.49
CA LEU A 449 -20.93 -57.96 40.11
C LEU A 449 -19.75 -57.23 40.76
N VAL A 450 -18.75 -58.02 41.15
CA VAL A 450 -17.48 -57.48 41.63
C VAL A 450 -16.38 -58.20 40.85
N VAL A 451 -15.48 -57.43 40.27
CA VAL A 451 -14.29 -57.99 39.61
C VAL A 451 -13.09 -57.86 40.54
N LEU A 452 -12.64 -59.01 41.06
CA LEU A 452 -11.54 -59.05 42.01
C LEU A 452 -10.21 -59.15 41.30
N THR A 453 -9.29 -58.26 41.68
CA THR A 453 -7.89 -58.28 41.26
C THR A 453 -7.01 -57.92 42.46
N GLY A 454 -5.73 -58.36 42.42
CA GLY A 454 -4.75 -58.01 43.46
C GLY A 454 -5.23 -58.38 44.88
N ARG A 455 -5.22 -57.41 45.78
CA ARG A 455 -5.45 -57.61 47.22
C ARG A 455 -6.79 -58.27 47.56
N ASP A 456 -7.88 -57.90 46.88
CA ASP A 456 -9.20 -58.48 47.15
C ASP A 456 -9.29 -59.89 46.60
N LEU A 457 -8.58 -60.17 45.51
CA LEU A 457 -8.47 -61.54 45.01
C LEU A 457 -7.66 -62.44 45.93
N ASP A 458 -6.51 -61.95 46.44
CA ASP A 458 -5.65 -62.72 47.35
C ASP A 458 -6.37 -63.08 48.66
N ASN A 459 -7.25 -62.15 49.15
CA ASN A 459 -7.99 -62.30 50.37
C ASN A 459 -9.44 -62.75 50.17
N HIS A 460 -9.80 -63.30 49.00
CA HIS A 460 -11.20 -63.59 48.63
C HIS A 460 -11.93 -64.50 49.65
N HIS A 461 -11.25 -65.47 50.23
CA HIS A 461 -11.87 -66.35 51.29
C HIS A 461 -12.25 -65.55 52.52
N GLU A 462 -11.46 -64.66 52.98
CA GLU A 462 -11.70 -63.78 54.12
C GLU A 462 -12.87 -62.81 53.82
N LEU A 463 -12.88 -62.20 52.61
CA LEU A 463 -13.93 -61.28 52.19
C LEU A 463 -15.28 -61.98 52.08
N MET A 464 -15.33 -63.22 51.59
CA MET A 464 -16.53 -64.02 51.58
C MET A 464 -17.05 -64.37 53.01
N SER A 465 -16.12 -64.65 53.94
CA SER A 465 -16.45 -64.83 55.36
C SER A 465 -17.01 -63.58 56.01
N GLN A 466 -16.37 -62.42 55.77
CA GLN A 466 -16.76 -61.10 56.24
C GLN A 466 -18.12 -60.68 55.65
N LEU A 467 -18.43 -61.02 54.40
CA LEU A 467 -19.75 -60.80 53.81
C LEU A 467 -20.83 -61.57 54.55
N LYS A 468 -20.61 -62.85 54.85
CA LYS A 468 -21.54 -63.69 55.59
C LYS A 468 -21.76 -63.20 57.02
N GLU A 469 -20.68 -62.85 57.71
CA GLU A 469 -20.77 -62.30 59.09
C GLU A 469 -21.51 -60.95 59.09
N SER A 470 -21.25 -60.09 58.15
CA SER A 470 -21.90 -58.79 58.01
C SER A 470 -23.39 -58.96 57.72
N MET A 471 -23.84 -59.91 56.90
CA MET A 471 -25.22 -60.25 56.68
C MET A 471 -25.88 -60.74 57.97
N ASP A 472 -25.20 -61.63 58.71
CA ASP A 472 -25.74 -62.16 59.99
C ASP A 472 -25.94 -61.05 61.03
N LEU A 473 -25.12 -60.07 61.07
CA LEU A 473 -25.27 -58.88 61.91
C LEU A 473 -26.54 -58.10 61.56
N THR A 474 -26.93 -58.02 60.29
CA THR A 474 -28.11 -57.31 59.81
C THR A 474 -29.42 -58.02 60.25
N LYS A 475 -29.40 -59.31 60.49
CA LYS A 475 -30.59 -60.09 60.92
C LYS A 475 -31.25 -59.56 62.19
N LYS A 476 -30.50 -58.79 63.00
CA LYS A 476 -31.01 -58.14 64.21
C LYS A 476 -31.69 -56.81 63.97
N ALA A 477 -31.72 -56.33 62.73
CA ALA A 477 -32.35 -55.06 62.41
C ALA A 477 -33.85 -55.07 62.60
N SER A 478 -34.39 -53.96 63.07
CA SER A 478 -35.85 -53.84 63.41
C SER A 478 -36.74 -53.82 62.15
N PHE A 479 -36.20 -53.55 61.00
CA PHE A 479 -36.96 -53.43 59.76
C PHE A 479 -36.50 -54.48 58.73
N PRO A 480 -37.41 -55.23 58.06
CA PRO A 480 -37.12 -56.30 57.15
C PRO A 480 -36.18 -55.81 55.96
N TRP A 481 -36.38 -54.61 55.44
CA TRP A 481 -35.55 -54.07 54.38
C TRP A 481 -34.11 -53.60 54.82
N LYS A 482 -33.81 -53.84 56.11
CA LYS A 482 -32.46 -53.69 56.65
C LYS A 482 -31.80 -55.02 56.97
N GLN A 483 -32.55 -56.14 56.90
CA GLN A 483 -32.03 -57.49 57.08
C GLN A 483 -31.57 -58.05 55.77
N ILE A 484 -30.27 -57.77 55.45
CA ILE A 484 -29.70 -58.04 54.15
C ILE A 484 -29.39 -59.52 53.99
N SER A 485 -29.91 -60.13 52.92
CA SER A 485 -29.58 -61.47 52.47
C SER A 485 -29.13 -61.46 51.06
N ILE A 486 -27.88 -61.89 50.79
CA ILE A 486 -27.24 -61.87 49.49
C ILE A 486 -26.69 -63.27 49.23
N ALA A 487 -27.06 -63.87 48.12
CA ALA A 487 -26.38 -65.02 47.58
C ALA A 487 -25.15 -64.59 46.86
N CYS A 488 -24.03 -65.23 47.13
CA CYS A 488 -22.77 -64.86 46.51
C CYS A 488 -22.05 -66.11 45.94
N GLY A 489 -21.61 -65.99 44.69
CA GLY A 489 -20.79 -67.01 44.07
C GLY A 489 -19.51 -66.42 43.51
N LEU A 490 -18.39 -67.05 43.69
CA LEU A 490 -17.09 -66.64 43.25
C LEU A 490 -16.52 -67.60 42.19
N GLY A 491 -16.12 -67.06 41.07
CA GLY A 491 -15.31 -67.74 40.07
C GLY A 491 -13.90 -67.15 40.08
N ILE A 492 -12.87 -67.95 40.08
CA ILE A 492 -11.48 -67.55 39.99
C ILE A 492 -10.93 -68.14 38.71
N ALA A 493 -10.24 -67.32 37.94
CA ALA A 493 -9.57 -67.74 36.71
C ALA A 493 -8.41 -68.68 37.02
N ASP A 494 -8.42 -69.85 36.37
CA ASP A 494 -7.34 -70.84 36.46
C ASP A 494 -6.48 -70.78 35.21
N TYR A 495 -5.37 -70.10 35.30
CA TYR A 495 -4.43 -69.97 34.17
C TYR A 495 -3.80 -71.28 33.72
N SER A 496 -3.78 -72.30 34.58
CA SER A 496 -3.26 -73.61 34.19
C SER A 496 -4.17 -74.32 33.18
N LYS A 497 -5.43 -73.87 33.05
CA LYS A 497 -6.48 -74.44 32.18
C LYS A 497 -6.97 -73.49 31.08
N ALA A 498 -6.27 -72.40 30.80
CA ALA A 498 -6.69 -71.41 29.80
C ALA A 498 -8.15 -70.93 29.98
N THR A 499 -8.55 -70.58 31.20
CA THR A 499 -9.92 -70.18 31.55
C THR A 499 -10.25 -68.80 30.96
N THR A 500 -11.34 -68.66 30.23
CA THR A 500 -11.84 -67.38 29.70
C THR A 500 -12.59 -66.58 30.75
N ILE A 501 -12.80 -65.28 30.48
CA ILE A 501 -13.68 -64.44 31.37
C ILE A 501 -15.08 -65.06 31.46
N THR A 502 -15.61 -65.57 30.35
CA THR A 502 -16.89 -66.26 30.27
C THR A 502 -16.92 -67.51 31.16
N ASP A 503 -15.86 -68.33 31.15
CA ASP A 503 -15.77 -69.50 32.01
C ASP A 503 -15.71 -69.12 33.49
N THR A 504 -14.99 -68.06 33.82
CA THR A 504 -14.88 -67.52 35.18
C THR A 504 -16.25 -67.00 35.68
N PHE A 505 -16.96 -66.27 34.79
CA PHE A 505 -18.32 -65.80 35.06
C PHE A 505 -19.29 -66.98 35.29
N ASN A 506 -19.31 -67.95 34.40
CA ASN A 506 -20.18 -69.12 34.50
C ASN A 506 -19.90 -69.90 35.80
N LYS A 507 -18.66 -70.01 36.25
CA LYS A 507 -18.25 -70.62 37.48
C LYS A 507 -18.78 -69.82 38.68
N ALA A 508 -18.71 -68.47 38.64
CA ALA A 508 -19.25 -67.60 39.67
C ALA A 508 -20.77 -67.73 39.76
N ASP A 509 -21.46 -67.74 38.61
CA ASP A 509 -22.92 -67.89 38.54
C ASP A 509 -23.37 -69.22 39.09
N LYS A 510 -22.74 -70.30 38.73
CA LYS A 510 -23.00 -71.62 39.28
C LYS A 510 -22.87 -71.66 40.82
N ASN A 511 -21.75 -71.07 41.30
CA ASN A 511 -21.53 -71.03 42.78
C ASN A 511 -22.54 -70.13 43.51
N MET A 512 -22.94 -69.01 42.93
CA MET A 512 -23.94 -68.13 43.44
C MET A 512 -25.29 -68.84 43.54
N TYR A 513 -25.64 -69.56 42.48
CA TYR A 513 -26.86 -70.32 42.46
C TYR A 513 -26.91 -71.46 43.57
N ILE A 514 -25.80 -72.17 43.78
CA ILE A 514 -25.63 -73.14 44.82
C ILE A 514 -25.81 -72.46 46.19
N ASN A 515 -25.17 -71.36 46.41
CA ASN A 515 -25.24 -70.60 47.66
C ASN A 515 -26.62 -70.01 47.89
N LYS A 516 -27.35 -69.58 46.88
CA LYS A 516 -28.72 -69.07 46.96
C LYS A 516 -29.65 -70.19 47.44
N ARG A 517 -29.43 -71.40 46.95
CA ARG A 517 -30.19 -72.58 47.36
C ARG A 517 -29.89 -73.00 48.82
N GLU A 518 -28.65 -73.01 49.24
CA GLU A 518 -28.24 -73.26 50.62
C GLU A 518 -28.87 -72.29 51.60
N ILE A 519 -28.96 -71.01 51.27
CA ILE A 519 -29.60 -69.98 52.09
C ILE A 519 -31.08 -70.25 52.21
N LYS A 520 -31.79 -70.60 51.12
CA LYS A 520 -33.19 -70.88 51.13
C LYS A 520 -33.52 -72.12 51.98
N ILE A 521 -32.75 -73.19 51.88
CA ILE A 521 -32.90 -74.42 52.71
C ILE A 521 -32.69 -74.07 54.18
N ALA A 522 -31.66 -73.27 54.52
CA ALA A 522 -31.39 -72.86 55.89
C ALA A 522 -32.48 -71.95 56.45
N GLU A 523 -33.18 -71.19 55.59
CA GLU A 523 -34.32 -70.32 55.96
C GLU A 523 -35.68 -71.05 55.92
N HIS A 524 -35.72 -72.36 55.61
CA HIS A 524 -36.90 -73.21 55.48
C HIS A 524 -37.92 -72.66 54.44
N ARG A 525 -37.46 -72.16 53.36
CA ARG A 525 -38.27 -71.57 52.28
C ARG A 525 -38.40 -72.52 51.09
N PRO A 526 -39.58 -72.54 50.40
CA PRO A 526 -39.73 -73.36 49.19
C PRO A 526 -38.82 -72.88 48.06
N LEU A 527 -38.28 -73.83 47.31
CA LEU A 527 -37.57 -73.59 46.10
C LEU A 527 -38.53 -73.13 44.98
N SER A 528 -38.11 -72.23 44.11
CA SER A 528 -38.93 -71.85 42.98
C SER A 528 -38.89 -72.93 41.89
N ARG A 529 -39.90 -72.95 41.00
CA ARG A 529 -39.99 -73.89 39.86
C ARG A 529 -38.80 -73.87 38.92
N ASP A 530 -38.19 -72.70 38.75
CA ASP A 530 -36.99 -72.52 37.95
C ASP A 530 -35.77 -73.12 38.66
N GLU A 531 -35.71 -73.12 39.93
CA GLU A 531 -34.67 -73.72 40.76
C GLU A 531 -34.78 -75.25 40.81
N GLU A 532 -35.98 -75.79 40.67
CA GLU A 532 -36.23 -77.25 40.53
C GLU A 532 -35.82 -77.74 39.12
N MET A 533 -36.14 -77.00 38.06
CA MET A 533 -35.77 -77.37 36.70
C MET A 533 -34.24 -77.35 36.45
N HIS A 534 -33.50 -76.43 37.06
CA HIS A 534 -32.05 -76.40 37.01
C HIS A 534 -31.41 -77.58 37.73
N GLU A 535 -32.06 -78.15 38.76
CA GLU A 535 -31.61 -79.37 39.44
C GLU A 535 -31.71 -80.56 38.53
N GLU A 536 -32.84 -80.72 37.81
CA GLU A 536 -33.04 -81.79 36.86
C GLU A 536 -32.04 -81.71 35.67
N ALA A 537 -31.74 -80.51 35.17
CA ALA A 537 -30.78 -80.33 34.13
C ALA A 537 -29.33 -80.61 34.59
N HIS A 538 -29.00 -80.32 35.84
CA HIS A 538 -27.70 -80.64 36.42
C HIS A 538 -27.52 -82.12 36.73
N ALA A 539 -28.56 -82.82 37.26
CA ALA A 539 -28.56 -84.23 37.52
C ALA A 539 -28.43 -85.03 36.20
N ALA A 540 -29.02 -84.52 35.10
CA ALA A 540 -28.91 -85.16 33.79
C ALA A 540 -27.49 -85.02 33.17
N ASN A 541 -26.75 -83.97 33.49
CA ASN A 541 -25.36 -83.77 32.99
C ASN A 541 -24.31 -84.52 33.82
N GLU A 542 -24.53 -84.84 35.08
CA GLU A 542 -23.63 -85.64 35.92
C GLU A 542 -23.67 -87.14 35.58
N VAL A 543 -24.72 -87.65 34.91
CA VAL A 543 -24.88 -89.05 34.50
C VAL A 543 -24.22 -89.37 33.18
N GLN A 544 -23.62 -88.38 32.46
CA GLN A 544 -22.95 -88.55 31.15
C GLN A 544 -21.43 -88.37 31.19
N GLU A 545 -20.71 -88.72 32.24
CA GLU A 545 -19.26 -88.98 32.10
C GLU A 545 -19.08 -90.50 31.88
N PRO A 546 -18.66 -90.97 30.70
CA PRO A 546 -18.29 -92.36 30.47
C PRO A 546 -16.94 -92.67 31.10
N GLY A 547 -16.92 -93.68 31.97
CA GLY A 547 -15.72 -94.28 32.55
C GLY A 547 -14.64 -94.55 31.51
N THR A 548 -13.48 -94.15 31.81
CA THR A 548 -12.26 -94.54 31.15
C THR A 548 -12.05 -96.09 31.34
N THR A 549 -12.21 -96.82 30.27
CA THR A 549 -11.63 -98.15 30.21
C THR A 549 -10.26 -98.02 29.54
N ASP A 550 -9.22 -98.38 30.32
CA ASP A 550 -7.92 -98.86 29.78
C ASP A 550 -8.15 -99.98 28.77
N GLU A 551 -7.46 -99.83 27.60
CA GLU A 551 -6.81 -101.01 27.01
C GLU A 551 -5.84 -100.61 25.89
N ASN A 552 -4.57 -100.90 26.09
CA ASN A 552 -3.51 -101.25 25.24
C ASN A 552 -3.75 -101.34 23.70
N ALA A 553 -3.00 -100.62 22.92
CA ALA A 553 -2.01 -101.18 22.00
C ALA A 553 -1.20 -100.07 21.30
#